data_61068a82974ce3ee0699be2f92a809d8
#
_entry.id   61068a82974ce3ee0699be2f92a809d8
#
_cell.length_a   1.000
_cell.length_b   1.000
_cell.length_c   1.000
_cell.angle_alpha   90.00
_cell.angle_beta   90.00
_cell.angle_gamma   90.00
#
_symmetry.space_group_name_H-M   'P 1'
#
loop_
_entity.id
_entity.type
_entity.pdbx_description
1 polymer ?
#
loop_
_entity_poly.entity_id
_entity_poly.type
_entity_poly.pdbx_seq_one_letter_code
_entity_poly.pdbx_strand_id
1 'polypeptide(L)'
;MIPILGNIRVLIIILFFSTLSAQSTSQFYHKNPNQVNEGDDIVLSVTMFVSDPIISGMLFFRSKDQISYQEIPMSYVGGNWEAVIPGRNVVAGGLEYVMILHKRSWGRVSVPMNDTPFDNPLFISVLEQKISKDTDVINQNIRTKTANDNFVEADILVLSPEPGSVN
;
A
#
# COMPACT_ATOMS: atom_id res chain seq x y z
N MET A 1 -16.29 -2.43 -70.64
CA MET A 1 -15.52 -1.36 -69.94
C MET A 1 -16.11 -1.22 -68.54
N ILE A 2 -15.50 -1.83 -67.53
CA ILE A 2 -16.00 -1.86 -66.13
C ILE A 2 -15.54 -0.56 -65.47
N PRO A 3 -16.41 0.25 -64.84
CA PRO A 3 -16.02 1.51 -64.24
C PRO A 3 -15.20 1.26 -62.95
N ILE A 4 -13.89 1.31 -63.06
CA ILE A 4 -12.93 1.16 -61.97
C ILE A 4 -13.07 2.28 -60.90
N LEU A 5 -13.68 3.42 -61.29
CA LEU A 5 -13.79 4.60 -60.39
C LEU A 5 -14.78 4.38 -59.19
N GLY A 6 -15.79 3.49 -59.32
CA GLY A 6 -16.72 3.22 -58.26
C GLY A 6 -16.09 2.48 -57.08
N ASN A 7 -15.17 1.56 -57.34
CA ASN A 7 -14.58 0.72 -56.34
C ASN A 7 -13.54 1.47 -55.44
N ILE A 8 -12.91 2.52 -55.97
CA ILE A 8 -11.92 3.32 -55.19
C ILE A 8 -12.61 4.11 -54.07
N ARG A 9 -13.83 4.67 -54.34
CA ARG A 9 -14.57 5.42 -53.34
C ARG A 9 -15.05 4.54 -52.17
N VAL A 10 -15.50 3.33 -52.46
CA VAL A 10 -15.91 2.33 -51.46
C VAL A 10 -14.69 1.87 -50.63
N LEU A 11 -13.56 1.66 -51.28
CA LEU A 11 -12.30 1.28 -50.58
C LEU A 11 -11.81 2.36 -49.63
N ILE A 12 -11.87 3.65 -50.02
CA ILE A 12 -11.48 4.78 -49.17
C ILE A 12 -12.43 4.88 -47.95
N ILE A 13 -13.75 4.65 -48.11
CA ILE A 13 -14.70 4.67 -46.99
C ILE A 13 -14.40 3.55 -45.99
N ILE A 14 -14.10 2.35 -46.47
CA ILE A 14 -13.75 1.20 -45.61
C ILE A 14 -12.42 1.46 -44.82
N LEU A 15 -11.43 2.11 -45.45
CA LEU A 15 -10.18 2.46 -44.77
C LEU A 15 -10.37 3.55 -43.69
N PHE A 16 -11.32 4.47 -43.84
CA PHE A 16 -11.62 5.48 -42.82
C PHE A 16 -12.34 4.92 -41.59
N PHE A 17 -13.10 3.84 -41.72
CA PHE A 17 -13.76 3.20 -40.57
C PHE A 17 -12.87 2.28 -39.74
N SER A 18 -11.72 1.87 -40.24
CA SER A 18 -10.79 0.98 -39.51
C SER A 18 -9.89 1.67 -38.48
N THR A 19 -9.91 3.01 -38.39
CA THR A 19 -9.09 3.77 -37.43
C THR A 19 -9.86 4.19 -36.17
N LEU A 20 -11.05 3.68 -35.91
CA LEU A 20 -11.67 3.78 -34.59
C LEU A 20 -10.92 2.84 -33.63
N SER A 21 -9.73 3.25 -33.27
CA SER A 21 -8.99 2.65 -32.15
C SER A 21 -9.87 2.82 -30.92
N ALA A 22 -10.35 1.72 -30.39
CA ALA A 22 -11.02 1.72 -29.09
C ALA A 22 -10.05 2.31 -28.07
N GLN A 23 -10.24 3.56 -27.69
CA GLN A 23 -9.54 4.17 -26.59
C GLN A 23 -9.94 3.39 -25.35
N SER A 24 -9.06 2.55 -24.87
CA SER A 24 -9.23 1.85 -23.62
C SER A 24 -9.23 2.90 -22.51
N THR A 25 -10.42 3.35 -22.14
CA THR A 25 -10.60 4.31 -21.05
C THR A 25 -10.15 3.62 -19.76
N SER A 26 -9.12 4.16 -19.13
CA SER A 26 -8.65 3.67 -17.85
C SER A 26 -9.80 3.65 -16.84
N GLN A 27 -10.15 2.47 -16.31
CA GLN A 27 -11.27 2.32 -15.38
C GLN A 27 -10.90 2.76 -13.97
N PHE A 28 -9.63 2.98 -13.69
CA PHE A 28 -9.14 3.39 -12.38
C PHE A 28 -7.83 4.19 -12.50
N TYR A 29 -7.51 4.87 -11.41
CA TYR A 29 -6.18 5.44 -11.16
C TYR A 29 -5.60 4.84 -9.89
N HIS A 30 -4.40 4.30 -9.98
CA HIS A 30 -3.61 3.80 -8.87
C HIS A 30 -2.15 4.23 -9.05
N LYS A 31 -1.57 4.79 -8.00
CA LYS A 31 -0.16 5.13 -7.96
C LYS A 31 0.58 4.06 -7.17
N ASN A 32 1.36 3.24 -7.86
CA ASN A 32 2.21 2.25 -7.21
C ASN A 32 3.34 2.94 -6.42
N PRO A 33 3.46 2.75 -5.10
CA PRO A 33 4.66 3.15 -4.38
C PRO A 33 5.82 2.25 -4.83
N ASN A 34 6.80 2.84 -5.53
CA ASN A 34 7.92 2.06 -6.06
C ASN A 34 8.84 1.52 -4.97
N GLN A 35 8.95 2.28 -3.85
CA GLN A 35 9.89 1.99 -2.78
C GLN A 35 9.37 2.50 -1.44
N VAL A 36 9.59 1.71 -0.38
CA VAL A 36 9.26 2.04 1.03
C VAL A 36 10.39 1.53 1.94
N ASN A 37 10.42 1.95 3.21
CA ASN A 37 11.35 1.37 4.18
C ASN A 37 10.69 0.21 4.93
N GLU A 38 11.52 -0.71 5.40
CA GLU A 38 11.09 -1.78 6.29
C GLU A 38 10.47 -1.20 7.57
N GLY A 39 9.34 -1.78 7.98
CA GLY A 39 8.61 -1.34 9.17
C GLY A 39 7.65 -0.17 8.96
N ASP A 40 7.68 0.51 7.80
CA ASP A 40 6.72 1.58 7.51
C ASP A 40 5.35 1.02 7.11
N ASP A 41 4.26 1.64 7.59
CA ASP A 41 2.92 1.33 7.10
C ASP A 41 2.77 1.78 5.64
N ILE A 42 2.16 0.93 4.79
CA ILE A 42 1.92 1.24 3.38
C ILE A 42 0.44 1.48 3.15
N VAL A 43 0.06 2.68 2.78
CA VAL A 43 -1.30 3.00 2.33
C VAL A 43 -1.39 2.79 0.83
N LEU A 44 -2.22 1.83 0.40
CA LEU A 44 -2.53 1.58 -1.00
C LEU A 44 -3.92 2.10 -1.30
N SER A 45 -4.04 2.95 -2.31
CA SER A 45 -5.31 3.56 -2.71
C SER A 45 -5.57 3.41 -4.20
N VAL A 46 -6.85 3.30 -4.56
CA VAL A 46 -7.30 3.28 -5.95
C VAL A 46 -8.55 4.14 -6.11
N THR A 47 -8.52 5.04 -7.10
CA THR A 47 -9.67 5.85 -7.52
C THR A 47 -10.34 5.15 -8.70
N MET A 48 -11.66 4.95 -8.63
CA MET A 48 -12.42 4.27 -9.68
C MET A 48 -13.17 5.28 -10.56
N PHE A 49 -13.10 5.06 -11.88
CA PHE A 49 -13.82 5.87 -12.91
C PHE A 49 -14.84 5.02 -13.63
N VAL A 50 -15.57 4.20 -12.91
CA VAL A 50 -16.60 3.31 -13.46
C VAL A 50 -18.00 3.84 -13.16
N SER A 51 -18.92 3.65 -14.08
CA SER A 51 -20.32 4.01 -13.90
C SER A 51 -21.07 3.06 -12.95
N ASP A 52 -20.61 1.81 -12.87
CA ASP A 52 -21.17 0.80 -11.98
C ASP A 52 -20.50 0.87 -10.60
N PRO A 53 -21.25 1.14 -9.52
CA PRO A 53 -20.69 1.33 -8.19
C PRO A 53 -19.92 0.10 -7.70
N ILE A 54 -18.77 0.36 -7.10
CA ILE A 54 -18.01 -0.64 -6.36
C ILE A 54 -18.66 -0.83 -4.98
N ILE A 55 -18.88 -2.08 -4.59
CA ILE A 55 -19.54 -2.44 -3.32
C ILE A 55 -18.56 -3.00 -2.28
N SER A 56 -17.43 -3.52 -2.71
CA SER A 56 -16.37 -4.02 -1.82
C SER A 56 -15.03 -4.06 -2.53
N GLY A 57 -13.95 -4.03 -1.76
CA GLY A 57 -12.59 -4.20 -2.24
C GLY A 57 -11.79 -5.07 -1.28
N MET A 58 -10.81 -5.78 -1.82
CA MET A 58 -9.87 -6.62 -1.09
C MET A 58 -8.47 -6.38 -1.63
N LEU A 59 -7.53 -6.12 -0.74
CA LEU A 59 -6.11 -6.09 -1.01
C LEU A 59 -5.53 -7.46 -0.64
N PHE A 60 -4.84 -8.07 -1.59
CA PHE A 60 -4.03 -9.28 -1.42
C PHE A 60 -2.57 -8.87 -1.48
N PHE A 61 -1.77 -9.27 -0.52
CA PHE A 61 -0.35 -8.95 -0.48
C PHE A 61 0.47 -10.11 0.09
N ARG A 62 1.74 -10.19 -0.29
CA ARG A 62 2.71 -11.15 0.26
C ARG A 62 4.12 -10.58 0.16
N SER A 63 5.02 -11.01 1.04
CA SER A 63 6.45 -10.79 0.83
C SER A 63 6.90 -11.61 -0.39
N LYS A 64 7.89 -11.12 -1.13
CA LYS A 64 8.39 -11.73 -2.37
C LYS A 64 8.68 -13.24 -2.25
N ASP A 65 9.14 -13.67 -1.07
CA ASP A 65 9.53 -15.07 -0.82
C ASP A 65 8.38 -15.94 -0.25
N GLN A 66 7.18 -15.36 -0.06
CA GLN A 66 6.01 -16.07 0.42
C GLN A 66 5.16 -16.59 -0.72
N ILE A 67 4.62 -17.83 -0.55
CA ILE A 67 3.72 -18.44 -1.53
C ILE A 67 2.29 -17.93 -1.35
N SER A 68 1.85 -17.75 -0.11
CA SER A 68 0.46 -17.41 0.23
C SER A 68 0.26 -15.90 0.38
N TYR A 69 -0.82 -15.40 -0.18
CA TYR A 69 -1.27 -14.02 0.02
C TYR A 69 -1.98 -13.87 1.37
N GLN A 70 -1.78 -12.74 2.00
CA GLN A 70 -2.58 -12.22 3.11
C GLN A 70 -3.64 -11.27 2.52
N GLU A 71 -4.76 -11.11 3.23
CA GLU A 71 -5.91 -10.34 2.76
C GLU A 71 -6.23 -9.20 3.73
N ILE A 72 -6.49 -8.02 3.18
CA ILE A 72 -6.96 -6.85 3.94
C ILE A 72 -8.18 -6.27 3.23
N PRO A 73 -9.33 -6.15 3.91
CA PRO A 73 -10.49 -5.45 3.36
C PRO A 73 -10.14 -3.99 3.08
N MET A 74 -10.58 -3.51 1.92
CA MET A 74 -10.44 -2.09 1.57
C MET A 74 -11.65 -1.30 2.07
N SER A 75 -11.40 -0.07 2.50
CA SER A 75 -12.42 0.88 2.93
C SER A 75 -12.56 2.01 1.91
N TYR A 76 -13.80 2.53 1.75
CA TYR A 76 -14.03 3.69 0.88
C TYR A 76 -13.87 4.97 1.68
N VAL A 77 -12.82 5.75 1.37
CA VAL A 77 -12.45 6.97 2.09
C VAL A 77 -12.15 8.09 1.09
N GLY A 78 -12.82 9.24 1.22
CA GLY A 78 -12.52 10.43 0.42
C GLY A 78 -12.58 10.26 -1.10
N GLY A 79 -13.39 9.33 -1.61
CA GLY A 79 -13.49 9.05 -3.04
C GLY A 79 -12.59 7.91 -3.53
N ASN A 80 -11.77 7.34 -2.66
CA ASN A 80 -10.83 6.27 -2.96
C ASN A 80 -11.18 4.98 -2.19
N TRP A 81 -10.83 3.85 -2.76
CA TRP A 81 -10.75 2.59 -2.04
C TRP A 81 -9.33 2.44 -1.49
N GLU A 82 -9.21 2.24 -0.18
CA GLU A 82 -7.92 2.26 0.53
C GLU A 82 -7.77 1.05 1.43
N ALA A 83 -6.54 0.56 1.54
CA ALA A 83 -6.13 -0.42 2.54
C ALA A 83 -4.72 -0.05 3.06
N VAL A 84 -4.45 -0.42 4.31
CA VAL A 84 -3.14 -0.21 4.95
C VAL A 84 -2.49 -1.54 5.21
N ILE A 85 -1.31 -1.78 4.65
CA ILE A 85 -0.45 -2.89 5.03
C ILE A 85 0.33 -2.44 6.27
N PRO A 86 0.12 -3.08 7.44
CA PRO A 86 0.85 -2.70 8.64
C PRO A 86 2.36 -2.91 8.51
N GLY A 87 3.17 -2.03 9.07
CA GLY A 87 4.63 -2.05 8.98
C GLY A 87 5.25 -3.38 9.44
N ARG A 88 4.64 -4.07 10.42
CA ARG A 88 5.08 -5.42 10.85
C ARG A 88 5.09 -6.47 9.73
N ASN A 89 4.37 -6.22 8.64
CA ASN A 89 4.30 -7.10 7.46
C ASN A 89 5.20 -6.58 6.31
N VAL A 90 5.82 -5.43 6.49
CA VAL A 90 6.69 -4.79 5.50
C VAL A 90 8.14 -5.11 5.87
N VAL A 91 8.65 -6.18 5.24
CA VAL A 91 10.01 -6.70 5.48
C VAL A 91 10.91 -6.45 4.28
N ALA A 92 12.21 -6.32 4.53
CA ALA A 92 13.21 -6.08 3.50
C ALA A 92 13.13 -7.10 2.34
N GLY A 93 13.47 -6.67 1.13
CA GLY A 93 13.47 -7.49 -0.09
C GLY A 93 12.35 -7.15 -1.05
N GLY A 94 11.13 -6.98 -0.58
CA GLY A 94 10.02 -6.56 -1.41
C GLY A 94 8.69 -7.20 -1.10
N LEU A 95 7.64 -6.60 -1.65
CA LEU A 95 6.26 -6.95 -1.41
C LEU A 95 5.50 -6.98 -2.73
N GLU A 96 4.75 -8.04 -2.96
CA GLU A 96 3.84 -8.20 -4.10
C GLU A 96 2.41 -7.98 -3.64
N TYR A 97 1.59 -7.34 -4.49
CA TYR A 97 0.20 -7.11 -4.16
C TYR A 97 -0.73 -7.05 -5.37
N VAL A 98 -2.01 -7.33 -5.10
CA VAL A 98 -3.14 -7.26 -6.03
C VAL A 98 -4.32 -6.65 -5.30
N MET A 99 -5.05 -5.74 -5.94
CA MET A 99 -6.34 -5.27 -5.42
C MET A 99 -7.47 -5.82 -6.31
N ILE A 100 -8.52 -6.33 -5.69
CA ILE A 100 -9.73 -6.81 -6.36
C ILE A 100 -10.91 -6.00 -5.84
N LEU A 101 -11.63 -5.32 -6.75
CA LEU A 101 -12.81 -4.54 -6.43
C LEU A 101 -14.03 -5.16 -7.11
N HIS A 102 -15.12 -5.33 -6.36
CA HIS A 102 -16.34 -5.94 -6.83
C HIS A 102 -17.39 -4.88 -7.19
N LYS A 103 -17.94 -4.99 -8.39
CA LYS A 103 -19.03 -4.13 -8.88
C LYS A 103 -20.37 -4.62 -8.36
N ARG A 104 -21.34 -3.71 -8.26
CA ARG A 104 -22.71 -4.08 -7.88
C ARG A 104 -23.38 -5.01 -8.89
N SER A 105 -23.15 -4.81 -10.18
CA SER A 105 -23.77 -5.57 -11.29
C SER A 105 -23.05 -6.86 -11.67
N TRP A 106 -22.40 -7.54 -10.71
CA TRP A 106 -21.59 -8.74 -10.98
C TRP A 106 -20.41 -8.48 -11.91
N GLY A 107 -19.27 -8.45 -11.39
CA GLY A 107 -18.03 -8.21 -12.09
C GLY A 107 -16.97 -7.72 -11.13
N ARG A 108 -15.74 -7.78 -11.56
CA ARG A 108 -14.61 -7.32 -10.77
C ARG A 108 -13.69 -6.43 -11.61
N VAL A 109 -12.97 -5.56 -10.93
CA VAL A 109 -11.83 -4.84 -11.47
C VAL A 109 -10.61 -5.26 -10.67
N SER A 110 -9.55 -5.65 -11.35
CA SER A 110 -8.26 -5.98 -10.71
C SER A 110 -7.24 -4.87 -10.93
N VAL A 111 -6.36 -4.71 -9.97
CA VAL A 111 -5.15 -3.89 -10.08
C VAL A 111 -3.98 -4.79 -9.72
N PRO A 112 -3.12 -5.15 -10.70
CA PRO A 112 -3.08 -4.71 -12.09
C PRO A 112 -4.26 -5.20 -12.93
N MET A 113 -4.59 -4.46 -14.00
CA MET A 113 -5.67 -4.81 -14.92
C MET A 113 -5.18 -5.88 -15.91
N ASN A 114 -5.38 -7.14 -15.57
CA ASN A 114 -5.13 -8.28 -16.43
C ASN A 114 -6.05 -9.45 -16.03
N ASP A 115 -6.11 -10.49 -16.85
CA ASP A 115 -6.96 -11.67 -16.62
C ASP A 115 -6.45 -12.54 -15.48
N THR A 116 -5.13 -12.50 -15.21
CA THR A 116 -4.45 -13.30 -14.19
C THR A 116 -3.60 -12.41 -13.28
N PRO A 117 -4.23 -11.53 -12.47
CA PRO A 117 -3.52 -10.51 -11.69
C PRO A 117 -2.56 -11.09 -10.64
N PHE A 118 -2.81 -12.32 -10.18
CA PHE A 118 -1.95 -13.01 -9.23
C PHE A 118 -0.69 -13.63 -9.86
N ASP A 119 -0.68 -13.82 -11.18
CA ASP A 119 0.51 -14.29 -11.91
C ASP A 119 1.49 -13.16 -12.20
N ASN A 120 0.97 -11.93 -12.26
CA ASN A 120 1.74 -10.71 -12.51
C ASN A 120 1.33 -9.61 -11.53
N PRO A 121 1.59 -9.78 -10.23
CA PRO A 121 1.24 -8.80 -9.21
C PRO A 121 2.06 -7.51 -9.36
N LEU A 122 1.59 -6.43 -8.75
CA LEU A 122 2.40 -5.23 -8.57
C LEU A 122 3.45 -5.47 -7.49
N PHE A 123 4.59 -4.79 -7.62
CA PHE A 123 5.74 -4.97 -6.75
C PHE A 123 6.16 -3.64 -6.10
N ILE A 124 6.50 -3.71 -4.82
CA ILE A 124 7.08 -2.60 -4.04
C ILE A 124 8.44 -3.06 -3.52
N SER A 125 9.49 -2.30 -3.78
CA SER A 125 10.81 -2.52 -3.19
C SER A 125 10.80 -2.09 -1.73
N VAL A 126 11.22 -2.97 -0.82
CA VAL A 126 11.35 -2.65 0.61
C VAL A 126 12.83 -2.56 0.97
N LEU A 127 13.24 -1.38 1.39
CA LEU A 127 14.61 -1.14 1.83
C LEU A 127 14.79 -1.51 3.29
N GLU A 128 15.91 -2.13 3.62
CA GLU A 128 16.30 -2.33 5.00
C GLU A 128 16.43 -0.99 5.73
N GLN A 129 15.83 -0.91 6.90
CA GLN A 129 16.05 0.22 7.79
C GLN A 129 17.45 0.10 8.41
N LYS A 130 18.40 0.89 7.92
CA LYS A 130 19.70 1.02 8.56
C LYS A 130 19.49 1.69 9.91
N ILE A 131 19.47 0.90 11.00
CA ILE A 131 19.60 1.42 12.35
C ILE A 131 20.98 2.08 12.39
N SER A 132 21.01 3.42 12.38
CA SER A 132 22.28 4.14 12.54
C SER A 132 22.81 3.80 13.95
N LYS A 133 24.03 3.28 14.02
CA LYS A 133 24.70 2.92 15.28
C LYS A 133 24.94 4.12 16.23
N ASP A 134 24.53 5.31 15.81
CA ASP A 134 24.64 6.52 16.64
C ASP A 134 23.77 6.47 17.91
N THR A 135 22.69 5.66 17.91
CA THR A 135 21.87 5.47 19.11
C THR A 135 22.61 4.67 20.21
N ASP A 136 23.49 3.75 19.83
CA ASP A 136 24.25 2.96 20.78
C ASP A 136 25.31 3.81 21.49
N VAL A 137 25.90 4.80 20.82
CA VAL A 137 26.88 5.74 21.41
C VAL A 137 26.22 6.64 22.45
N ILE A 138 24.98 7.09 22.17
CA ILE A 138 24.21 7.93 23.10
C ILE A 138 23.82 7.13 24.33
N ASN A 139 23.38 5.88 24.18
CA ASN A 139 23.02 5.01 25.30
C ASN A 139 24.24 4.58 26.15
N GLN A 140 25.40 4.40 25.54
CA GLN A 140 26.63 4.12 26.29
C GLN A 140 27.10 5.37 27.06
N ASN A 141 27.03 6.56 26.51
CA ASN A 141 27.37 7.82 27.19
C ASN A 141 26.40 8.12 28.35
N ILE A 142 25.11 7.79 28.22
CA ILE A 142 24.13 7.94 29.30
C ILE A 142 24.44 6.95 30.44
N ARG A 143 24.76 5.68 30.12
CA ARG A 143 25.09 4.66 31.12
C ARG A 143 26.39 5.00 31.88
N THR A 144 27.43 5.48 31.19
CA THR A 144 28.69 5.89 31.84
C THR A 144 28.53 7.14 32.69
N LYS A 145 27.69 8.09 32.28
CA LYS A 145 27.41 9.29 33.07
C LYS A 145 26.62 8.97 34.34
N THR A 146 25.61 8.08 34.25
CA THR A 146 24.82 7.65 35.42
C THR A 146 25.62 6.80 36.40
N ALA A 147 26.64 6.06 35.96
CA ALA A 147 27.50 5.27 36.83
C ALA A 147 28.51 6.13 37.64
N ASN A 148 28.88 7.32 37.13
CA ASN A 148 29.80 8.22 37.83
C ASN A 148 29.10 9.20 38.81
N ASP A 149 27.81 9.42 38.68
CA ASP A 149 27.04 10.38 39.51
C ASP A 149 26.34 9.73 40.74
N ASN A 150 26.52 8.42 40.96
CA ASN A 150 25.89 7.71 42.09
C ASN A 150 26.70 7.71 43.38
N PHE A 151 27.34 8.82 43.72
CA PHE A 151 27.89 9.05 45.07
C PHE A 151 27.43 10.42 45.60
N VAL A 152 26.12 10.60 45.72
CA VAL A 152 25.51 11.60 46.60
C VAL A 152 24.43 10.84 47.39
N GLU A 153 24.78 10.60 48.66
CA GLU A 153 23.94 10.02 49.69
C GLU A 153 22.63 10.85 49.77
N ALA A 154 21.55 10.31 49.26
CA ALA A 154 20.22 10.91 49.42
C ALA A 154 19.67 10.48 50.78
N ASP A 155 19.72 11.37 51.75
CA ASP A 155 19.01 11.29 53.02
C ASP A 155 17.52 11.15 52.72
N ILE A 156 16.99 9.93 52.81
CA ILE A 156 15.56 9.66 52.71
C ILE A 156 14.94 9.98 54.07
N LEU A 157 14.38 11.19 54.19
CA LEU A 157 13.49 11.55 55.29
C LEU A 157 12.21 10.68 55.17
N VAL A 158 12.15 9.58 55.90
CA VAL A 158 10.96 8.78 56.10
C VAL A 158 10.02 9.56 57.02
N LEU A 159 9.03 10.26 56.42
CA LEU A 159 7.90 10.81 57.15
C LEU A 159 6.96 9.65 57.54
N SER A 160 7.01 9.24 58.81
CA SER A 160 6.05 8.34 59.39
C SER A 160 4.64 8.99 59.39
N PRO A 161 3.59 8.33 59.00
CA PRO A 161 2.26 8.88 59.17
C PRO A 161 1.84 8.83 60.63
N GLU A 162 1.39 9.98 61.17
CA GLU A 162 0.78 10.06 62.48
C GLU A 162 -0.56 9.27 62.52
N PRO A 163 -0.82 8.55 63.64
CA PRO A 163 -2.11 7.87 63.78
C PRO A 163 -3.21 8.89 64.11
N GLY A 164 -4.14 9.04 63.15
CA GLY A 164 -5.31 9.86 63.30
C GLY A 164 -6.20 9.40 64.43
N SER A 165 -6.47 10.27 65.40
CA SER A 165 -7.44 10.05 66.48
C SER A 165 -8.84 10.01 65.94
N VAL A 166 -9.57 8.93 66.28
CA VAL A 166 -11.02 8.80 66.08
C VAL A 166 -11.74 9.55 67.19
N ASN A 167 -12.65 10.44 66.79
CA ASN A 167 -13.82 10.85 67.55
C ASN A 167 -15.04 10.92 66.64
#